data_1ca9aea569a769420554448eeadf4861
#
_entry.id   1ca9aea569a769420554448eeadf4861
#
_cell.length_a   1.000
_cell.length_b   1.000
_cell.length_c   1.000
_cell.angle_alpha   90.00
_cell.angle_beta   90.00
_cell.angle_gamma   90.00
#
_symmetry.space_group_name_H-M   'P 1'
#
loop_
_entity.id
_entity.type
_entity.pdbx_description
1 polymer ?
#
loop_
_entity_poly.entity_id
_entity_poly.type
_entity_poly.pdbx_seq_one_letter_code
_entity_poly.pdbx_strand_id
1 'polypeptide(L)'
;VGDQVCKKDSRMGVPSEEKLEEQYERAVAQGADPEFVKYTKGGMTGVIGILRCGEGPTVAMRFDIDALGVFEEHDPSHRPAKEGFNSVNEGFMHACGHDGHATIGLGVAKVLMSIKDQLHGTVKLIFQPAEEGVRGAKSIVDNGHLDGVDYLIGSHVTNKKEDDPAVVIPGSYGSLATTKYD
;
A
#
# COMPACT_ATOMS: atom_id res chain seq x y z
N VAL A 1 2.07 -13.74 -7.82
CA VAL A 1 1.27 -13.76 -6.58
C VAL A 1 1.64 -15.05 -5.87
N GLY A 2 2.42 -14.93 -4.79
CA GLY A 2 2.90 -16.11 -4.07
C GLY A 2 1.80 -16.74 -3.23
N ASP A 3 1.82 -18.08 -3.13
CA ASP A 3 0.93 -18.91 -2.29
C ASP A 3 1.14 -18.72 -0.78
N GLN A 4 1.78 -17.65 -0.36
CA GLN A 4 2.08 -17.40 1.04
C GLN A 4 0.93 -16.66 1.71
N VAL A 5 0.08 -17.43 2.37
CA VAL A 5 -0.95 -16.89 3.26
C VAL A 5 -0.29 -16.37 4.53
N CYS A 6 -0.61 -15.15 4.89
CA CYS A 6 -0.20 -14.55 6.16
C CYS A 6 -0.62 -15.43 7.34
N LYS A 7 0.28 -15.72 8.28
CA LYS A 7 -0.09 -16.46 9.49
C LYS A 7 -1.09 -15.65 10.31
N LYS A 8 -2.15 -16.28 10.76
CA LYS A 8 -3.24 -15.60 11.48
C LYS A 8 -2.77 -14.89 12.74
N ASP A 9 -1.80 -15.44 13.43
CA ASP A 9 -1.19 -14.91 14.66
C ASP A 9 -0.28 -13.70 14.46
N SER A 10 0.19 -13.46 13.24
CA SER A 10 0.99 -12.27 12.90
C SER A 10 0.15 -11.06 12.50
N ARG A 11 -1.17 -11.23 12.36
CA ARG A 11 -2.11 -10.17 11.98
C ARG A 11 -2.68 -9.51 13.22
N MET A 12 -2.09 -8.43 13.68
CA MET A 12 -2.59 -7.66 14.82
C MET A 12 -3.84 -6.87 14.45
N GLY A 13 -4.84 -6.86 15.32
CA GLY A 13 -6.06 -6.05 15.20
C GLY A 13 -6.84 -6.30 13.89
N VAL A 14 -6.90 -7.53 13.42
CA VAL A 14 -7.71 -7.91 12.25
C VAL A 14 -9.19 -7.82 12.61
N PRO A 15 -10.03 -7.22 11.75
CA PRO A 15 -11.48 -7.19 11.93
C PRO A 15 -12.08 -8.59 12.05
N SER A 16 -13.32 -8.70 12.57
CA SER A 16 -14.05 -9.97 12.63
C SER A 16 -14.18 -10.62 11.25
N GLU A 17 -14.32 -11.94 11.21
CA GLU A 17 -14.49 -12.67 9.94
C GLU A 17 -15.72 -12.19 9.16
N GLU A 18 -16.82 -11.88 9.88
CA GLU A 18 -18.03 -11.29 9.30
C GLU A 18 -17.74 -9.96 8.59
N LYS A 19 -16.99 -9.07 9.24
CA LYS A 19 -16.63 -7.77 8.67
C LYS A 19 -15.66 -7.90 7.49
N LEU A 20 -14.77 -8.86 7.51
CA LEU A 20 -13.86 -9.15 6.39
C LEU A 20 -14.63 -9.70 5.19
N GLU A 21 -15.63 -10.57 5.40
CA GLU A 21 -16.47 -11.08 4.33
C GLU A 21 -17.34 -9.97 3.73
N GLU A 22 -17.97 -9.12 4.56
CA GLU A 22 -18.71 -7.93 4.10
C GLU A 22 -17.86 -7.04 3.17
N GLN A 23 -16.60 -6.79 3.55
CA GLN A 23 -15.71 -5.97 2.74
C GLN A 23 -15.30 -6.68 1.44
N TYR A 24 -15.12 -7.97 1.48
CA TYR A 24 -14.85 -8.78 0.29
C TYR A 24 -16.04 -8.75 -0.68
N GLU A 25 -17.26 -8.99 -0.19
CA GLU A 25 -18.49 -8.93 -0.98
C GLU A 25 -18.70 -7.54 -1.59
N ARG A 26 -18.41 -6.48 -0.83
CA ARG A 26 -18.46 -5.10 -1.33
C ARG A 26 -17.48 -4.90 -2.50
N ALA A 27 -16.25 -5.37 -2.38
CA ALA A 27 -15.26 -5.25 -3.45
C ALA A 27 -15.72 -5.97 -4.72
N VAL A 28 -16.29 -7.18 -4.58
CA VAL A 28 -16.90 -7.92 -5.70
C VAL A 28 -18.05 -7.14 -6.34
N ALA A 29 -18.96 -6.60 -5.53
CA ALA A 29 -20.10 -5.81 -6.01
C ALA A 29 -19.68 -4.52 -6.73
N GLN A 30 -18.54 -3.94 -6.35
CA GLN A 30 -17.92 -2.77 -6.99
C GLN A 30 -17.13 -3.10 -8.26
N GLY A 31 -17.12 -4.36 -8.70
CA GLY A 31 -16.53 -4.78 -9.95
C GLY A 31 -15.05 -5.20 -9.85
N ALA A 32 -14.58 -5.59 -8.67
CA ALA A 32 -13.25 -6.17 -8.55
C ALA A 32 -13.13 -7.44 -9.42
N ASP A 33 -12.00 -7.56 -10.12
CA ASP A 33 -11.75 -8.68 -11.03
C ASP A 33 -11.77 -10.02 -10.26
N PRO A 34 -12.65 -10.96 -10.63
CA PRO A 34 -12.78 -12.25 -9.96
C PRO A 34 -11.50 -13.10 -9.95
N GLU A 35 -10.62 -12.89 -10.94
CA GLU A 35 -9.35 -13.58 -11.00
C GLU A 35 -8.42 -13.18 -9.86
N PHE A 36 -8.46 -11.93 -9.44
CA PHE A 36 -7.56 -11.38 -8.44
C PHE A 36 -8.22 -11.21 -7.07
N VAL A 37 -9.46 -10.77 -6.98
CA VAL A 37 -10.13 -10.47 -5.71
C VAL A 37 -10.22 -11.68 -4.78
N LYS A 38 -10.29 -12.89 -5.31
CA LYS A 38 -10.30 -14.13 -4.52
C LYS A 38 -9.12 -14.27 -3.56
N TYR A 39 -7.98 -13.66 -3.87
CA TYR A 39 -6.78 -13.70 -3.03
C TYR A 39 -6.81 -12.69 -1.88
N THR A 40 -7.73 -11.74 -1.90
CA THR A 40 -7.88 -10.75 -0.83
C THR A 40 -8.82 -11.21 0.29
N LYS A 41 -9.45 -12.37 0.13
CA LYS A 41 -10.37 -12.94 1.12
C LYS A 41 -9.68 -13.09 2.49
N GLY A 42 -10.40 -12.75 3.54
CA GLY A 42 -9.83 -12.76 4.90
C GLY A 42 -8.90 -11.58 5.20
N GLY A 43 -8.96 -10.49 4.42
CA GLY A 43 -8.19 -9.28 4.63
C GLY A 43 -6.76 -9.31 4.08
N MET A 44 -6.45 -10.25 3.18
CA MET A 44 -5.12 -10.39 2.55
C MET A 44 -4.98 -9.43 1.37
N THR A 45 -5.08 -8.13 1.62
CA THR A 45 -5.11 -7.09 0.58
C THR A 45 -3.73 -6.60 0.13
N GLY A 46 -2.66 -7.02 0.80
CA GLY A 46 -1.29 -6.68 0.40
C GLY A 46 -0.85 -7.43 -0.86
N VAL A 47 -0.04 -6.75 -1.68
CA VAL A 47 0.53 -7.33 -2.90
C VAL A 47 2.04 -7.13 -2.91
N ILE A 48 2.79 -8.17 -3.29
CA ILE A 48 4.23 -8.07 -3.50
C ILE A 48 4.55 -8.48 -4.92
N GLY A 49 4.97 -7.52 -5.73
CA GLY A 49 5.54 -7.74 -7.06
C GLY A 49 7.02 -8.06 -6.96
N ILE A 50 7.49 -9.11 -7.64
CA ILE A 50 8.91 -9.49 -7.64
C ILE A 50 9.41 -9.51 -9.07
N LEU A 51 10.41 -8.68 -9.35
CA LEU A 51 11.13 -8.64 -10.62
C LEU A 51 12.54 -9.20 -10.41
N ARG A 52 12.86 -10.31 -11.08
CA ARG A 52 14.17 -10.96 -11.04
C ARG A 52 14.93 -10.66 -12.32
N CYS A 53 16.11 -10.05 -12.18
CA CYS A 53 16.97 -9.60 -13.28
C CYS A 53 18.37 -10.23 -13.22
N GLY A 54 18.48 -11.45 -12.71
CA GLY A 54 19.74 -12.17 -12.56
C GLY A 54 20.43 -11.97 -11.21
N GLU A 55 21.73 -12.15 -11.17
CA GLU A 55 22.54 -11.99 -9.96
C GLU A 55 22.66 -10.52 -9.55
N GLY A 56 22.72 -10.28 -8.25
CA GLY A 56 22.88 -8.94 -7.69
C GLY A 56 22.06 -8.75 -6.42
N PRO A 57 22.05 -7.54 -5.85
CA PRO A 57 21.35 -7.24 -4.61
C PRO A 57 19.82 -7.32 -4.77
N THR A 58 19.15 -7.51 -3.65
CA THR A 58 17.69 -7.42 -3.54
C THR A 58 17.29 -6.08 -2.95
N VAL A 59 16.59 -5.28 -3.73
CA VAL A 59 16.05 -3.97 -3.31
C VAL A 59 14.53 -4.11 -3.13
N ALA A 60 14.02 -3.72 -1.98
CA ALA A 60 12.58 -3.60 -1.75
C ALA A 60 12.15 -2.13 -1.75
N MET A 61 11.00 -1.85 -2.35
CA MET A 61 10.33 -0.55 -2.30
C MET A 61 8.93 -0.73 -1.69
N ARG A 62 8.61 0.09 -0.70
CA ARG A 62 7.36 0.01 0.06
C ARG A 62 6.44 1.16 -0.30
N PHE A 63 5.20 0.81 -0.58
CA PHE A 63 4.08 1.72 -0.86
C PHE A 63 2.89 1.28 0.00
N ASP A 64 2.45 2.10 0.93
CA ASP A 64 1.21 1.84 1.65
C ASP A 64 0.00 2.15 0.79
N ILE A 65 -1.11 1.45 1.05
CA ILE A 65 -2.28 1.48 0.17
C ILE A 65 -3.61 1.59 0.90
N ASP A 66 -3.60 1.69 2.22
CA ASP A 66 -4.83 1.74 3.01
C ASP A 66 -5.40 3.16 3.12
N ALA A 67 -6.71 3.23 3.36
CA ALA A 67 -7.46 4.46 3.54
C ALA A 67 -7.82 4.67 5.02
N LEU A 68 -8.21 5.89 5.34
CA LEU A 68 -8.67 6.30 6.67
C LEU A 68 -10.19 6.34 6.75
N GLY A 69 -10.72 6.11 7.96
CA GLY A 69 -12.13 6.28 8.30
C GLY A 69 -12.50 7.75 8.46
N VAL A 70 -12.43 8.49 7.35
CA VAL A 70 -12.69 9.94 7.28
C VAL A 70 -13.71 10.19 6.17
N PHE A 71 -14.69 11.06 6.42
CA PHE A 71 -15.62 11.51 5.38
C PHE A 71 -14.90 12.46 4.42
N GLU A 72 -14.95 12.16 3.15
CA GLU A 72 -14.43 13.04 2.11
C GLU A 72 -15.38 14.21 1.85
N GLU A 73 -14.80 15.38 1.61
CA GLU A 73 -15.57 16.57 1.27
C GLU A 73 -16.23 16.42 -0.12
N HIS A 74 -17.51 16.76 -0.22
CA HIS A 74 -18.29 16.70 -1.45
C HIS A 74 -18.54 18.06 -2.11
N ASP A 75 -18.06 19.15 -1.48
CA ASP A 75 -18.19 20.50 -2.07
C ASP A 75 -17.37 20.58 -3.38
N PRO A 76 -17.89 21.26 -4.41
CA PRO A 76 -17.18 21.44 -5.69
C PRO A 76 -15.83 22.19 -5.60
N SER A 77 -15.52 22.83 -4.48
CA SER A 77 -14.17 23.35 -4.21
C SER A 77 -13.15 22.25 -3.98
N HIS A 78 -13.60 21.07 -3.53
CA HIS A 78 -12.76 19.86 -3.44
C HIS A 78 -12.58 19.24 -4.83
N ARG A 79 -11.36 19.23 -5.32
CA ARG A 79 -11.06 18.80 -6.70
C ARG A 79 -11.54 17.39 -7.02
N PRO A 80 -11.35 16.37 -6.16
CA PRO A 80 -11.89 15.03 -6.42
C PRO A 80 -13.41 15.01 -6.62
N ALA A 81 -14.17 15.74 -5.79
CA ALA A 81 -15.61 15.84 -5.94
C ALA A 81 -16.01 16.55 -7.24
N LYS A 82 -15.33 17.65 -7.58
CA LYS A 82 -15.55 18.39 -8.83
C LYS A 82 -15.30 17.56 -10.08
N GLU A 83 -14.27 16.73 -10.06
CA GLU A 83 -13.83 15.92 -11.20
C GLU A 83 -14.41 14.49 -11.20
N GLY A 84 -15.23 14.14 -10.20
CA GLY A 84 -15.96 12.86 -10.14
C GLY A 84 -15.11 11.64 -9.81
N PHE A 85 -14.02 11.80 -9.05
CA PHE A 85 -13.20 10.69 -8.58
C PHE A 85 -13.00 10.66 -7.05
N ASN A 86 -13.86 11.31 -6.31
CA ASN A 86 -13.94 11.16 -4.86
C ASN A 86 -14.29 9.71 -4.46
N SER A 87 -14.10 9.38 -3.19
CA SER A 87 -14.37 8.04 -2.67
C SER A 87 -15.80 7.60 -2.97
N VAL A 88 -15.95 6.39 -3.46
CA VAL A 88 -17.25 5.70 -3.62
C VAL A 88 -17.66 4.96 -2.34
N ASN A 89 -16.81 4.93 -1.34
CA ASN A 89 -17.04 4.32 -0.04
C ASN A 89 -17.23 5.41 1.00
N GLU A 90 -18.47 5.81 1.23
CA GLU A 90 -18.80 6.85 2.19
C GLU A 90 -18.18 6.57 3.58
N GLY A 91 -17.58 7.58 4.19
CA GLY A 91 -16.88 7.46 5.46
C GLY A 91 -15.44 6.96 5.35
N PHE A 92 -14.93 6.75 4.14
CA PHE A 92 -13.53 6.37 3.91
C PHE A 92 -12.92 7.19 2.79
N MET A 93 -11.70 7.69 3.00
CA MET A 93 -10.94 8.37 1.96
C MET A 93 -9.44 8.21 2.17
N HIS A 94 -8.67 8.49 1.13
CA HIS A 94 -7.20 8.56 1.22
C HIS A 94 -6.73 9.93 1.78
N ALA A 95 -7.03 10.20 3.07
CA ALA A 95 -6.64 11.45 3.72
C ALA A 95 -5.13 11.55 4.03
N CYS A 96 -4.37 10.46 3.90
CA CYS A 96 -2.93 10.43 4.11
C CYS A 96 -2.11 10.32 2.82
N GLY A 97 -2.76 10.29 1.64
CA GLY A 97 -2.08 10.28 0.35
C GLY A 97 -1.59 8.92 -0.12
N HIS A 98 -2.08 7.83 0.47
CA HIS A 98 -1.68 6.46 0.08
C HIS A 98 -2.15 6.06 -1.32
N ASP A 99 -3.17 6.70 -1.87
CA ASP A 99 -3.54 6.62 -3.29
C ASP A 99 -2.41 7.12 -4.21
N GLY A 100 -1.75 8.22 -3.80
CA GLY A 100 -0.55 8.72 -4.44
C GLY A 100 0.60 7.72 -4.36
N HIS A 101 0.82 7.10 -3.19
CA HIS A 101 1.85 6.07 -3.02
C HIS A 101 1.60 4.84 -3.89
N ALA A 102 0.35 4.34 -3.92
CA ALA A 102 -0.03 3.24 -4.80
C ALA A 102 0.22 3.58 -6.28
N THR A 103 -0.14 4.79 -6.69
CA THR A 103 0.08 5.30 -8.06
C THR A 103 1.57 5.37 -8.39
N ILE A 104 2.40 5.88 -7.48
CA ILE A 104 3.86 5.91 -7.62
C ILE A 104 4.40 4.48 -7.77
N GLY A 105 3.95 3.55 -6.92
CA GLY A 105 4.37 2.15 -6.98
C GLY A 105 4.06 1.49 -8.33
N LEU A 106 2.88 1.74 -8.89
CA LEU A 106 2.50 1.27 -10.23
C LEU A 106 3.35 1.93 -11.33
N GLY A 107 3.63 3.22 -11.19
CA GLY A 107 4.53 3.95 -12.09
C GLY A 107 5.95 3.38 -12.07
N VAL A 108 6.49 3.12 -10.90
CA VAL A 108 7.80 2.47 -10.70
C VAL A 108 7.80 1.08 -11.34
N ALA A 109 6.77 0.26 -11.12
CA ALA A 109 6.65 -1.05 -11.76
C ALA A 109 6.73 -0.95 -13.28
N LYS A 110 6.00 0.01 -13.87
CA LYS A 110 6.00 0.24 -15.32
C LYS A 110 7.37 0.65 -15.84
N VAL A 111 8.06 1.55 -15.14
CA VAL A 111 9.42 2.00 -15.52
C VAL A 111 10.41 0.84 -15.42
N LEU A 112 10.43 0.10 -14.32
CA LEU A 112 11.32 -1.04 -14.12
C LEU A 112 11.11 -2.11 -15.20
N MET A 113 9.86 -2.39 -15.57
CA MET A 113 9.56 -3.32 -16.67
C MET A 113 10.07 -2.85 -18.01
N SER A 114 10.10 -1.53 -18.26
CA SER A 114 10.62 -0.98 -19.54
C SER A 114 12.14 -1.05 -19.67
N ILE A 115 12.86 -1.17 -18.56
CA ILE A 115 14.33 -1.23 -18.51
C ILE A 115 14.85 -2.55 -17.93
N LYS A 116 14.00 -3.57 -17.80
CA LYS A 116 14.34 -4.82 -17.10
C LYS A 116 15.63 -5.50 -17.58
N ASP A 117 15.91 -5.41 -18.86
CA ASP A 117 17.08 -6.02 -19.48
C ASP A 117 18.40 -5.25 -19.18
N GLN A 118 18.31 -4.09 -18.53
CA GLN A 118 19.44 -3.27 -18.07
C GLN A 118 19.65 -3.40 -16.55
N LEU A 119 18.77 -4.14 -15.86
CA LEU A 119 18.82 -4.32 -14.42
C LEU A 119 19.54 -5.61 -14.04
N HIS A 120 20.09 -5.62 -12.82
CA HIS A 120 20.67 -6.79 -12.17
C HIS A 120 20.08 -6.94 -10.77
N GLY A 121 20.08 -8.19 -10.25
CA GLY A 121 19.54 -8.48 -8.93
C GLY A 121 18.03 -8.66 -8.92
N THR A 122 17.40 -8.35 -7.81
CA THR A 122 15.96 -8.52 -7.60
C THR A 122 15.33 -7.24 -7.07
N VAL A 123 14.18 -6.85 -7.60
CA VAL A 123 13.36 -5.77 -7.05
C VAL A 123 12.07 -6.37 -6.48
N LYS A 124 11.75 -6.03 -5.23
CA LYS A 124 10.45 -6.32 -4.59
C LYS A 124 9.66 -5.02 -4.47
N LEU A 125 8.47 -4.95 -5.05
CA LEU A 125 7.53 -3.83 -4.86
C LEU A 125 6.46 -4.28 -3.87
N ILE A 126 6.43 -3.68 -2.69
CA ILE A 126 5.58 -4.06 -1.58
C ILE A 126 4.45 -3.05 -1.44
N PHE A 127 3.25 -3.43 -1.85
CA PHE A 127 2.03 -2.66 -1.63
C PHE A 127 1.45 -3.08 -0.28
N GLN A 128 1.74 -2.29 0.75
CA GLN A 128 1.46 -2.62 2.15
C GLN A 128 0.08 -2.13 2.57
N PRO A 129 -0.81 -3.01 3.06
CA PRO A 129 -2.06 -2.62 3.69
C PRO A 129 -1.84 -2.25 5.15
N ALA A 130 -2.85 -1.63 5.78
CA ALA A 130 -2.98 -1.42 7.22
C ALA A 130 -1.79 -0.69 7.88
N GLU A 131 -1.26 0.32 7.21
CA GLU A 131 -0.23 1.22 7.77
C GLU A 131 -0.82 2.06 8.90
N GLU A 132 -1.97 2.67 8.68
CA GLU A 132 -2.70 3.52 9.63
C GLU A 132 -3.11 2.77 10.92
N GLY A 133 -3.18 1.46 10.83
CA GLY A 133 -3.42 0.59 11.97
C GLY A 133 -2.17 0.12 12.70
N VAL A 134 -0.97 0.50 12.24
CA VAL A 134 0.34 0.01 12.76
C VAL A 134 0.43 -1.52 12.73
N ARG A 135 -0.04 -2.17 11.67
CA ARG A 135 -0.25 -3.62 11.59
C ARG A 135 0.39 -4.30 10.39
N GLY A 136 0.23 -3.73 9.19
CA GLY A 136 0.58 -4.38 7.94
C GLY A 136 2.06 -4.68 7.80
N ALA A 137 2.93 -3.78 8.23
CA ALA A 137 4.37 -3.97 8.17
C ALA A 137 4.83 -5.18 8.99
N LYS A 138 4.27 -5.37 10.21
CA LYS A 138 4.58 -6.54 11.04
C LYS A 138 4.22 -7.84 10.33
N SER A 139 3.05 -7.90 9.70
CA SER A 139 2.62 -9.07 8.95
C SER A 139 3.57 -9.40 7.80
N ILE A 140 4.06 -8.41 7.07
CA ILE A 140 5.02 -8.58 5.98
C ILE A 140 6.35 -9.13 6.51
N VAL A 141 6.85 -8.61 7.63
CA VAL A 141 8.10 -9.06 8.26
C VAL A 141 7.95 -10.50 8.79
N ASP A 142 6.90 -10.76 9.57
CA ASP A 142 6.69 -12.07 10.21
C ASP A 142 6.48 -13.22 9.20
N ASN A 143 6.07 -12.88 7.97
CA ASN A 143 5.93 -13.84 6.88
C ASN A 143 7.18 -13.93 5.99
N GLY A 144 8.30 -13.34 6.39
CA GLY A 144 9.59 -13.48 5.70
C GLY A 144 9.68 -12.72 4.37
N HIS A 145 8.77 -11.78 4.10
CA HIS A 145 8.79 -11.06 2.82
C HIS A 145 9.98 -10.12 2.68
N LEU A 146 10.63 -9.76 3.79
CA LEU A 146 11.88 -8.98 3.80
C LEU A 146 13.14 -9.85 3.92
N ASP A 147 13.00 -11.17 3.99
CA ASP A 147 14.16 -12.05 4.05
C ASP A 147 15.00 -11.92 2.77
N GLY A 148 16.31 -11.76 2.96
CA GLY A 148 17.27 -11.57 1.88
C GLY A 148 17.15 -10.23 1.15
N VAL A 149 16.48 -9.24 1.73
CA VAL A 149 16.47 -7.85 1.22
C VAL A 149 17.70 -7.14 1.73
N ASP A 150 18.52 -6.61 0.80
CA ASP A 150 19.73 -5.85 1.13
C ASP A 150 19.41 -4.37 1.36
N TYR A 151 18.45 -3.82 0.65
CA TYR A 151 18.05 -2.41 0.75
C TYR A 151 16.54 -2.26 0.75
N LEU A 152 16.01 -1.45 1.68
CA LEU A 152 14.59 -1.11 1.75
C LEU A 152 14.41 0.41 1.60
N ILE A 153 13.56 0.79 0.65
CA ILE A 153 13.22 2.19 0.38
C ILE A 153 11.72 2.38 0.65
N GLY A 154 11.39 3.38 1.44
CA GLY A 154 10.04 3.87 1.65
C GLY A 154 10.00 5.39 1.53
N SER A 155 8.89 5.91 1.04
CA SER A 155 8.67 7.34 0.95
C SER A 155 7.25 7.67 1.38
N HIS A 156 7.01 8.91 1.75
CA HIS A 156 5.70 9.42 2.07
C HIS A 156 5.50 10.80 1.43
N VAL A 157 4.34 11.00 0.80
CA VAL A 157 3.94 12.33 0.34
C VAL A 157 3.64 13.21 1.55
N THR A 158 4.04 14.47 1.51
CA THR A 158 3.80 15.42 2.60
C THR A 158 3.06 16.62 2.07
N ASN A 159 2.16 17.16 2.89
CA ASN A 159 1.52 18.44 2.59
C ASN A 159 2.57 19.55 2.65
N LYS A 160 2.75 20.22 1.53
CA LYS A 160 3.57 21.44 1.44
C LYS A 160 2.68 22.63 1.27
N LYS A 161 3.20 23.81 1.65
CA LYS A 161 2.55 25.08 1.30
C LYS A 161 2.57 25.25 -0.22
N GLU A 162 1.54 25.91 -0.76
CA GLU A 162 1.33 26.10 -2.21
C GLU A 162 2.54 26.69 -2.95
N ASP A 163 3.38 27.45 -2.24
CA ASP A 163 4.54 28.14 -2.81
C ASP A 163 5.84 27.29 -2.83
N ASP A 164 5.83 26.07 -2.30
CA ASP A 164 7.01 25.22 -2.27
C ASP A 164 7.11 24.35 -3.53
N PRO A 165 8.22 24.39 -4.26
CA PRO A 165 8.42 23.46 -5.37
C PRO A 165 8.42 22.02 -4.86
N ALA A 166 7.93 21.09 -5.69
CA ALA A 166 8.01 19.67 -5.39
C ALA A 166 9.49 19.27 -5.23
N VAL A 167 9.88 18.86 -4.04
CA VAL A 167 11.24 18.39 -3.75
C VAL A 167 11.20 17.00 -3.15
N VAL A 168 12.19 16.20 -3.49
CA VAL A 168 12.48 14.95 -2.80
C VAL A 168 13.35 15.28 -1.60
N ILE A 169 12.85 14.95 -0.40
CA ILE A 169 13.63 15.08 0.83
C ILE A 169 14.25 13.70 1.11
N PRO A 170 15.58 13.58 1.03
CA PRO A 170 16.25 12.30 1.23
C PRO A 170 16.31 11.93 2.72
N GLY A 171 15.26 11.27 3.20
CA GLY A 171 15.15 10.81 4.58
C GLY A 171 14.48 11.80 5.52
N SER A 172 13.83 11.28 6.54
CA SER A 172 13.29 12.00 7.68
C SER A 172 13.95 11.53 8.96
N TYR A 173 14.07 12.45 9.92
CA TYR A 173 14.73 12.22 11.19
C TYR A 173 13.85 12.76 12.32
N GLY A 174 13.79 12.03 13.43
CA GLY A 174 13.07 12.48 14.63
C GLY A 174 11.57 12.17 14.65
N SER A 175 11.11 11.17 13.89
CA SER A 175 9.74 10.68 14.00
C SER A 175 9.46 10.05 15.35
N LEU A 176 8.25 10.24 15.87
CA LEU A 176 7.79 9.65 17.12
C LEU A 176 7.40 8.18 16.90
N ALA A 177 7.73 7.32 17.86
CA ALA A 177 7.15 5.99 17.93
C ALA A 177 5.71 6.07 18.43
N THR A 178 4.85 5.23 17.91
CA THR A 178 3.45 5.13 18.35
C THR A 178 3.16 3.73 18.90
N THR A 179 2.37 3.66 19.94
CA THR A 179 1.81 2.41 20.47
C THR A 179 0.31 2.56 20.52
N LYS A 180 -0.39 1.61 19.92
CA LYS A 180 -1.84 1.56 19.91
C LYS A 180 -2.32 0.61 21.00
N TYR A 181 -3.28 1.07 21.80
CA TYR A 181 -4.00 0.28 22.79
C TYR A 181 -5.45 0.15 22.33
N ASP A 182 -5.99 -1.07 22.37
CA ASP A 182 -7.41 -1.35 22.12
C ASP A 182 -8.16 -1.45 23.45
#